data_b5bfa702bb1d029fe00a6a33e1c8df84
#
_entry.id   b5bfa702bb1d029fe00a6a33e1c8df84
#
_cell.length_a   1.000
_cell.length_b   1.000
_cell.length_c   1.000
_cell.angle_alpha   90.00
_cell.angle_beta   90.00
_cell.angle_gamma   90.00
#
_symmetry.space_group_name_H-M   'P 1'
#
loop_
_entity.id
_entity.type
_entity.pdbx_description
1 polymer ?
#
loop_
_entity_poly.entity_id
_entity_poly.type
_entity_poly.pdbx_seq_one_letter_code
_entity_poly.pdbx_strand_id
1 'polypeptide(L)'
;MKGIILAGGSGTRLYPLTRAISKQIMPVYDKPMIYYPLSTLMLAGIRDVLIISTPRDLPIFEDLFGTGEQLGMHFEYAVQDQPRGLADAFIIGEKFIGSDSVALVLGDNIFYGQSFSKLLRDVASRDKGATIFGYYVRDPREYGVVEFDENGKAISIEEKPEKPKSNYAVPGLYFYDNDVVEIAKNVKPSARGEIEITSINNEYLRRGTLHVETMGRGFAWLDTGNHDALLDAADFVCAFQKRQGLYVSCIEEIAYKRGFIDKEQLLKLAEPLMKTDYGKYLVEVANGL
;
A
#
# COMPACT_ATOMS: atom_id res chain seq x y z
N MET A 1 5.96 -12.98 -7.16
CA MET A 1 6.09 -11.81 -6.26
C MET A 1 5.04 -11.91 -5.17
N LYS A 2 5.38 -11.61 -3.95
CA LYS A 2 4.49 -11.58 -2.78
C LYS A 2 4.24 -10.14 -2.33
N GLY A 3 3.19 -9.92 -1.54
CA GLY A 3 2.83 -8.60 -1.04
C GLY A 3 2.91 -8.53 0.48
N ILE A 4 3.29 -7.37 1.03
CA ILE A 4 3.20 -7.07 2.45
C ILE A 4 2.38 -5.80 2.61
N ILE A 5 1.39 -5.84 3.49
CA ILE A 5 0.69 -4.65 3.99
C ILE A 5 1.15 -4.41 5.41
N LEU A 6 1.82 -3.28 5.64
CA LEU A 6 2.19 -2.88 6.99
C LEU A 6 1.07 -2.02 7.59
N ALA A 7 0.26 -2.66 8.42
CA ALA A 7 -0.92 -2.10 9.07
C ALA A 7 -0.71 -1.92 10.59
N GLY A 8 0.49 -1.53 10.98
CA GLY A 8 0.88 -1.28 12.36
C GLY A 8 0.86 0.20 12.72
N GLY A 9 1.37 0.48 13.92
CA GLY A 9 1.52 1.83 14.45
C GLY A 9 0.40 2.25 15.41
N SER A 10 0.72 3.20 16.29
CA SER A 10 -0.19 3.66 17.36
C SER A 10 -1.29 4.61 16.88
N GLY A 11 -1.15 5.19 15.68
CA GLY A 11 -2.12 6.14 15.12
C GLY A 11 -2.35 7.39 15.98
N THR A 12 -1.39 7.81 16.81
CA THR A 12 -1.56 8.87 17.81
C THR A 12 -1.99 10.21 17.23
N ARG A 13 -1.58 10.51 15.99
CA ARG A 13 -2.00 11.74 15.28
C ARG A 13 -3.50 11.80 14.98
N LEU A 14 -4.20 10.66 15.10
CA LEU A 14 -5.66 10.54 14.91
C LEU A 14 -6.42 10.36 16.24
N TYR A 15 -5.77 10.56 17.40
CA TYR A 15 -6.51 10.54 18.67
C TYR A 15 -7.59 11.63 18.71
N PRO A 16 -8.78 11.34 19.31
CA PRO A 16 -9.12 10.12 20.07
C PRO A 16 -9.62 8.92 19.24
N LEU A 17 -9.78 9.04 17.91
CA LEU A 17 -10.39 8.02 17.05
C LEU A 17 -9.69 6.65 17.17
N THR A 18 -8.37 6.65 17.13
CA THR A 18 -7.54 5.44 17.11
C THR A 18 -7.22 4.88 18.52
N ARG A 19 -7.85 5.41 19.57
CA ARG A 19 -7.68 4.84 20.94
C ARG A 19 -8.26 3.44 21.06
N ALA A 20 -9.38 3.18 20.37
CA ALA A 20 -10.13 1.95 20.47
C ALA A 20 -10.00 1.04 19.24
N ILE A 21 -9.64 1.59 18.09
CA ILE A 21 -9.57 0.86 16.82
C ILE A 21 -8.26 1.15 16.08
N SER A 22 -7.85 0.19 15.22
CA SER A 22 -6.75 0.41 14.29
C SER A 22 -7.08 1.52 13.30
N LYS A 23 -6.10 2.36 12.96
CA LYS A 23 -6.21 3.37 11.90
C LYS A 23 -6.70 2.74 10.60
N GLN A 24 -6.15 1.60 10.22
CA GLN A 24 -6.40 0.95 8.94
C GLN A 24 -7.79 0.30 8.83
N ILE A 25 -8.52 0.21 9.95
CA ILE A 25 -9.93 -0.22 9.96
C ILE A 25 -10.89 0.97 9.87
N MET A 26 -10.42 2.18 10.13
CA MET A 26 -11.27 3.37 9.99
C MET A 26 -11.81 3.48 8.57
N PRO A 27 -13.07 3.93 8.42
CA PRO A 27 -13.67 4.09 7.10
C PRO A 27 -13.00 5.23 6.32
N VAL A 28 -12.73 4.99 5.06
CA VAL A 28 -12.49 6.04 4.07
C VAL A 28 -13.66 5.97 3.10
N TYR A 29 -14.62 6.84 3.29
CA TYR A 29 -15.93 6.89 2.66
C TYR A 29 -16.76 5.62 2.95
N ASP A 30 -16.74 4.61 2.09
CA ASP A 30 -17.67 3.46 2.09
C ASP A 30 -17.03 2.12 2.46
N LYS A 31 -15.74 2.09 2.76
CA LYS A 31 -15.00 0.86 3.07
C LYS A 31 -13.84 1.09 4.04
N PRO A 32 -13.32 0.03 4.71
CA PRO A 32 -12.15 0.14 5.56
C PRO A 32 -10.92 0.62 4.78
N MET A 33 -10.10 1.46 5.43
CA MET A 33 -8.89 2.03 4.83
C MET A 33 -7.97 0.96 4.21
N ILE A 34 -7.82 -0.20 4.85
CA ILE A 34 -6.93 -1.28 4.37
C ILE A 34 -7.33 -1.85 3.00
N TYR A 35 -8.56 -1.63 2.54
CA TYR A 35 -9.00 -2.05 1.19
C TYR A 35 -8.21 -1.34 0.08
N TYR A 36 -7.79 -0.10 0.32
CA TYR A 36 -7.05 0.69 -0.67
C TYR A 36 -5.64 0.15 -0.94
N PRO A 37 -4.76 -0.06 0.08
CA PRO A 37 -3.48 -0.70 -0.16
C PRO A 37 -3.61 -2.15 -0.63
N LEU A 38 -4.61 -2.92 -0.15
CA LEU A 38 -4.86 -4.26 -0.66
C LEU A 38 -5.19 -4.22 -2.16
N SER A 39 -6.07 -3.31 -2.58
CA SER A 39 -6.41 -3.13 -3.99
C SER A 39 -5.19 -2.82 -4.85
N THR A 40 -4.22 -2.05 -4.33
CA THR A 40 -2.97 -1.74 -5.02
C THR A 40 -2.15 -3.01 -5.31
N LEU A 41 -2.01 -3.90 -4.33
CA LEU A 41 -1.34 -5.20 -4.53
C LEU A 41 -2.10 -6.09 -5.52
N MET A 42 -3.43 -6.15 -5.42
CA MET A 42 -4.27 -6.91 -6.34
C MET A 42 -4.17 -6.39 -7.78
N LEU A 43 -4.12 -5.08 -7.97
CA LEU A 43 -3.92 -4.44 -9.28
C LEU A 43 -2.55 -4.75 -9.87
N ALA A 44 -1.53 -4.96 -9.06
CA ALA A 44 -0.21 -5.46 -9.48
C ALA A 44 -0.23 -6.95 -9.87
N GLY A 45 -1.31 -7.68 -9.58
CA GLY A 45 -1.44 -9.12 -9.84
C GLY A 45 -0.95 -10.00 -8.68
N ILE A 46 -0.70 -9.42 -7.52
CA ILE A 46 -0.23 -10.12 -6.32
C ILE A 46 -1.41 -10.77 -5.60
N ARG A 47 -1.28 -12.06 -5.28
CA ARG A 47 -2.33 -12.86 -4.62
C ARG A 47 -1.93 -13.38 -3.24
N ASP A 48 -0.64 -13.54 -2.98
CA ASP A 48 -0.10 -13.93 -1.67
C ASP A 48 0.27 -12.69 -0.90
N VAL A 49 -0.40 -12.41 0.22
CA VAL A 49 -0.25 -11.17 0.98
C VAL A 49 -0.07 -11.48 2.46
N LEU A 50 0.98 -10.91 3.06
CA LEU A 50 1.20 -10.89 4.49
C LEU A 50 0.70 -9.55 5.06
N ILE A 51 -0.20 -9.61 6.04
CA ILE A 51 -0.65 -8.45 6.80
C ILE A 51 0.13 -8.41 8.12
N ILE A 52 0.91 -7.37 8.30
CA ILE A 52 1.69 -7.16 9.53
C ILE A 52 1.02 -6.07 10.36
N SER A 53 0.67 -6.38 11.60
CA SER A 53 0.00 -5.44 12.50
C SER A 53 0.45 -5.59 13.96
N THR A 54 -0.10 -4.76 14.83
CA THR A 54 0.14 -4.86 16.29
C THR A 54 -0.58 -6.08 16.86
N PRO A 55 -0.14 -6.61 18.03
CA PRO A 55 -0.84 -7.70 18.71
C PRO A 55 -2.31 -7.40 19.00
N ARG A 56 -2.63 -6.12 19.25
CA ARG A 56 -4.01 -5.66 19.56
C ARG A 56 -4.90 -5.73 18.32
N ASP A 57 -4.38 -5.31 17.17
CA ASP A 57 -5.18 -5.02 15.99
C ASP A 57 -5.20 -6.19 14.99
N LEU A 58 -4.23 -7.09 15.03
CA LEU A 58 -4.11 -8.21 14.10
C LEU A 58 -5.37 -9.09 14.01
N PRO A 59 -6.03 -9.46 15.14
CA PRO A 59 -7.26 -10.28 15.10
C PRO A 59 -8.40 -9.63 14.28
N ILE A 60 -8.43 -8.29 14.20
CA ILE A 60 -9.47 -7.59 13.44
C ILE A 60 -9.25 -7.82 11.92
N PHE A 61 -8.00 -7.85 11.49
CA PHE A 61 -7.68 -8.14 10.08
C PHE A 61 -7.90 -9.61 9.73
N GLU A 62 -7.63 -10.52 10.67
CA GLU A 62 -7.94 -11.94 10.53
C GLU A 62 -9.45 -12.17 10.37
N ASP A 63 -10.28 -11.47 11.18
CA ASP A 63 -11.75 -11.52 11.07
C ASP A 63 -12.24 -10.91 9.75
N LEU A 64 -11.60 -9.82 9.28
CA LEU A 64 -12.01 -9.12 8.07
C LEU A 64 -11.75 -9.91 6.79
N PHE A 65 -10.59 -10.57 6.70
CA PHE A 65 -10.12 -11.18 5.45
C PHE A 65 -10.04 -12.70 5.48
N GLY A 66 -9.99 -13.32 6.66
CA GLY A 66 -9.84 -14.78 6.80
C GLY A 66 -8.59 -15.28 6.06
N THR A 67 -8.73 -16.39 5.33
CA THR A 67 -7.66 -16.96 4.50
C THR A 67 -7.48 -16.26 3.15
N GLY A 68 -8.47 -15.47 2.71
CA GLY A 68 -8.46 -14.79 1.40
C GLY A 68 -9.07 -15.63 0.26
N GLU A 69 -9.40 -16.90 0.49
CA GLU A 69 -9.92 -17.80 -0.54
C GLU A 69 -11.17 -17.24 -1.24
N GLN A 70 -12.03 -16.53 -0.50
CA GLN A 70 -13.23 -15.88 -1.03
C GLN A 70 -12.92 -14.84 -2.11
N LEU A 71 -11.71 -14.27 -2.11
CA LEU A 71 -11.21 -13.32 -3.11
C LEU A 71 -10.24 -13.98 -4.11
N GLY A 72 -10.05 -15.29 -4.03
CA GLY A 72 -9.05 -16.02 -4.81
C GLY A 72 -7.62 -15.61 -4.44
N MET A 73 -7.40 -15.18 -3.21
CA MET A 73 -6.12 -14.76 -2.64
C MET A 73 -5.70 -15.71 -1.51
N HIS A 74 -4.49 -15.48 -1.00
CA HIS A 74 -3.98 -16.15 0.20
C HIS A 74 -3.41 -15.11 1.14
N PHE A 75 -3.96 -15.05 2.37
CA PHE A 75 -3.49 -14.14 3.41
C PHE A 75 -2.75 -14.89 4.51
N GLU A 76 -1.61 -14.33 4.91
CA GLU A 76 -0.91 -14.66 6.13
C GLU A 76 -0.86 -13.43 7.05
N TYR A 77 -0.65 -13.66 8.33
CA TYR A 77 -0.70 -12.63 9.37
C TYR A 77 0.53 -12.72 10.25
N ALA A 78 1.12 -11.57 10.59
CA ALA A 78 2.26 -11.51 11.48
C ALA A 78 2.17 -10.31 12.42
N VAL A 79 2.74 -10.48 13.60
CA VAL A 79 2.80 -9.44 14.64
C VAL A 79 4.07 -8.63 14.50
N GLN A 80 3.93 -7.29 14.49
CA GLN A 80 5.00 -6.37 14.84
C GLN A 80 4.72 -5.85 16.25
N ASP A 81 5.44 -6.35 17.24
CA ASP A 81 5.26 -6.05 18.67
C ASP A 81 5.70 -4.63 19.05
N GLN A 82 6.66 -4.06 18.31
CA GLN A 82 7.19 -2.72 18.51
C GLN A 82 7.41 -2.01 17.17
N PRO A 83 7.27 -0.68 17.11
CA PRO A 83 7.47 0.10 15.89
C PRO A 83 8.96 0.28 15.58
N ARG A 84 9.61 -0.77 15.09
CA ARG A 84 11.05 -0.78 14.76
C ARG A 84 11.38 -0.18 13.39
N GLY A 85 10.42 0.41 12.71
CA GLY A 85 10.56 1.01 11.39
C GLY A 85 9.94 0.17 10.27
N LEU A 86 9.83 0.76 9.07
CA LEU A 86 9.16 0.12 7.95
C LEU A 86 9.92 -1.09 7.41
N ALA A 87 11.24 -1.03 7.42
CA ALA A 87 12.10 -2.09 6.91
C ALA A 87 12.08 -3.37 7.77
N ASP A 88 11.62 -3.29 9.03
CA ASP A 88 11.40 -4.46 9.89
C ASP A 88 10.36 -5.43 9.29
N ALA A 89 9.48 -4.94 8.43
CA ALA A 89 8.51 -5.77 7.72
C ALA A 89 9.15 -6.90 6.89
N PHE A 90 10.33 -6.68 6.33
CA PHE A 90 11.06 -7.71 5.56
C PHE A 90 11.71 -8.75 6.46
N ILE A 91 12.11 -8.37 7.66
CA ILE A 91 12.67 -9.29 8.67
C ILE A 91 11.56 -10.17 9.24
N ILE A 92 10.42 -9.56 9.61
CA ILE A 92 9.23 -10.29 10.08
C ILE A 92 8.70 -11.22 8.99
N GLY A 93 8.64 -10.73 7.77
CA GLY A 93 8.11 -11.45 6.60
C GLY A 93 9.08 -12.43 5.93
N GLU A 94 10.30 -12.62 6.43
CA GLU A 94 11.33 -13.43 5.76
C GLU A 94 10.83 -14.81 5.33
N LYS A 95 10.19 -15.54 6.23
CA LYS A 95 9.66 -16.89 5.91
C LYS A 95 8.56 -16.85 4.85
N PHE A 96 7.68 -15.87 4.93
CA PHE A 96 6.63 -15.64 3.95
C PHE A 96 7.23 -15.28 2.59
N ILE A 97 8.17 -14.36 2.54
CA ILE A 97 8.84 -13.92 1.30
C ILE A 97 9.54 -15.12 0.64
N GLY A 98 10.28 -15.91 1.42
CA GLY A 98 11.07 -17.01 0.89
C GLY A 98 12.10 -16.54 -0.13
N SER A 99 12.04 -17.10 -1.34
CA SER A 99 12.93 -16.72 -2.47
C SER A 99 12.28 -15.75 -3.45
N ASP A 100 11.07 -15.28 -3.17
CA ASP A 100 10.32 -14.39 -4.07
C ASP A 100 10.77 -12.93 -3.96
N SER A 101 10.49 -12.15 -5.00
CA SER A 101 10.42 -10.69 -4.91
C SER A 101 9.20 -10.25 -4.09
N VAL A 102 9.24 -9.04 -3.54
CA VAL A 102 8.20 -8.55 -2.63
C VAL A 102 7.82 -7.11 -2.90
N ALA A 103 6.51 -6.83 -2.84
CA ALA A 103 5.98 -5.47 -2.76
C ALA A 103 5.57 -5.16 -1.32
N LEU A 104 5.92 -3.98 -0.83
CA LEU A 104 5.47 -3.45 0.46
C LEU A 104 4.58 -2.23 0.19
N VAL A 105 3.40 -2.22 0.81
CA VAL A 105 2.52 -1.06 0.82
C VAL A 105 2.15 -0.70 2.26
N LEU A 106 2.13 0.60 2.56
CA LEU A 106 1.69 1.07 3.86
C LEU A 106 0.16 1.04 3.95
N GLY A 107 -0.36 0.55 5.05
CA GLY A 107 -1.78 0.29 5.27
C GLY A 107 -2.69 1.52 5.28
N ASP A 108 -2.11 2.72 5.24
CA ASP A 108 -2.78 4.01 5.27
C ASP A 108 -2.58 4.86 4.00
N ASN A 109 -1.97 4.28 2.97
CA ASN A 109 -1.73 4.95 1.70
C ASN A 109 -2.80 4.59 0.67
N ILE A 110 -3.37 5.60 0.03
CA ILE A 110 -4.38 5.48 -1.01
C ILE A 110 -3.80 5.99 -2.32
N PHE A 111 -3.91 5.17 -3.36
CA PHE A 111 -3.44 5.51 -4.70
C PHE A 111 -4.60 5.46 -5.69
N TYR A 112 -4.68 6.46 -6.55
CA TYR A 112 -5.61 6.49 -7.66
C TYR A 112 -4.97 7.17 -8.88
N GLY A 113 -5.18 6.62 -10.07
CA GLY A 113 -4.65 7.24 -11.27
C GLY A 113 -4.96 6.47 -12.53
N GLN A 114 -4.99 7.19 -13.65
CA GLN A 114 -5.16 6.58 -14.95
C GLN A 114 -3.98 5.65 -15.27
N SER A 115 -4.27 4.46 -15.77
CA SER A 115 -3.28 3.44 -16.12
C SER A 115 -2.43 2.92 -14.93
N PHE A 116 -2.82 3.22 -13.69
CA PHE A 116 -2.09 2.77 -12.49
C PHE A 116 -1.91 1.25 -12.46
N SER A 117 -2.96 0.51 -12.78
CA SER A 117 -2.91 -0.95 -12.87
C SER A 117 -1.87 -1.47 -13.89
N LYS A 118 -1.67 -0.76 -15.03
CA LYS A 118 -0.63 -1.12 -15.99
C LYS A 118 0.75 -0.84 -15.41
N LEU A 119 0.95 0.35 -14.86
CA LEU A 119 2.22 0.74 -14.20
C LEU A 119 2.63 -0.27 -13.14
N LEU A 120 1.68 -0.68 -12.26
CA LEU A 120 1.96 -1.66 -11.21
C LEU A 120 2.40 -3.02 -11.75
N ARG A 121 1.76 -3.51 -12.82
CA ARG A 121 2.16 -4.78 -13.46
C ARG A 121 3.52 -4.68 -14.14
N ASP A 122 3.79 -3.58 -14.82
CA ASP A 122 5.07 -3.34 -15.49
C ASP A 122 6.20 -3.32 -14.44
N VAL A 123 5.97 -2.69 -13.28
CA VAL A 123 6.90 -2.70 -12.15
C VAL A 123 7.03 -4.09 -11.52
N ALA A 124 5.91 -4.77 -11.27
CA ALA A 124 5.90 -6.10 -10.65
C ALA A 124 6.57 -7.18 -11.52
N SER A 125 6.72 -6.94 -12.82
CA SER A 125 7.39 -7.85 -13.76
C SER A 125 8.93 -7.69 -13.79
N ARG A 126 9.49 -6.75 -13.05
CA ARG A 126 10.94 -6.56 -12.96
C ARG A 126 11.57 -7.61 -12.06
N ASP A 127 12.57 -8.30 -12.59
CA ASP A 127 13.19 -9.43 -11.88
C ASP A 127 14.25 -9.01 -10.86
N LYS A 128 14.83 -7.81 -11.00
CA LYS A 128 15.98 -7.36 -10.19
C LYS A 128 15.88 -5.89 -9.81
N GLY A 129 16.47 -5.60 -8.66
CA GLY A 129 16.57 -4.26 -8.12
C GLY A 129 15.33 -3.84 -7.33
N ALA A 130 15.26 -2.55 -7.08
CA ALA A 130 14.14 -1.92 -6.39
C ALA A 130 13.43 -0.93 -7.30
N THR A 131 12.12 -0.78 -7.11
CA THR A 131 11.34 0.31 -7.69
C THR A 131 10.60 1.03 -6.57
N ILE A 132 10.81 2.33 -6.50
CA ILE A 132 10.05 3.25 -5.66
C ILE A 132 9.35 4.28 -6.53
N PHE A 133 8.47 5.08 -5.93
CA PHE A 133 7.72 6.10 -6.64
C PHE A 133 8.13 7.49 -6.15
N GLY A 134 8.07 8.47 -7.04
CA GLY A 134 8.24 9.88 -6.74
C GLY A 134 6.95 10.64 -7.04
N TYR A 135 6.36 11.25 -6.04
CA TYR A 135 5.16 12.05 -6.16
C TYR A 135 5.42 13.50 -5.77
N TYR A 136 5.08 14.44 -6.67
CA TYR A 136 5.31 15.85 -6.41
C TYR A 136 4.33 16.41 -5.39
N VAL A 137 4.83 16.92 -4.27
CA VAL A 137 4.05 17.53 -3.20
C VAL A 137 4.50 18.96 -2.93
N ARG A 138 3.62 19.75 -2.31
CA ARG A 138 3.95 21.13 -1.95
C ARG A 138 5.00 21.20 -0.84
N ASP A 139 4.91 20.33 0.15
CA ASP A 139 5.84 20.25 1.29
C ASP A 139 6.23 18.79 1.53
N PRO A 140 7.46 18.37 1.16
CA PRO A 140 7.90 16.99 1.27
C PRO A 140 8.56 16.63 2.60
N ARG A 141 8.66 17.55 3.57
CA ARG A 141 9.47 17.39 4.81
C ARG A 141 9.06 16.23 5.72
N GLU A 142 7.84 15.73 5.58
CA GLU A 142 7.35 14.58 6.36
C GLU A 142 7.66 13.21 5.73
N TYR A 143 8.31 13.19 4.56
CA TYR A 143 8.51 11.99 3.73
C TYR A 143 9.99 11.77 3.40
N GLY A 144 10.31 10.60 2.87
CA GLY A 144 11.53 10.42 2.10
C GLY A 144 11.47 11.29 0.84
N VAL A 145 12.57 11.96 0.50
CA VAL A 145 12.63 12.90 -0.64
C VAL A 145 13.69 12.44 -1.64
N VAL A 146 13.29 12.27 -2.90
CA VAL A 146 14.20 11.91 -4.00
C VAL A 146 14.72 13.16 -4.68
N GLU A 147 16.04 13.24 -4.87
CA GLU A 147 16.69 14.21 -5.73
C GLU A 147 17.02 13.59 -7.09
N PHE A 148 16.78 14.32 -8.17
CA PHE A 148 17.08 13.90 -9.54
C PHE A 148 18.15 14.77 -10.17
N ASP A 149 18.95 14.18 -11.07
CA ASP A 149 19.84 14.92 -11.96
C ASP A 149 19.07 15.53 -13.16
N GLU A 150 19.80 16.22 -14.03
CA GLU A 150 19.27 16.88 -15.23
C GLU A 150 18.63 15.89 -16.22
N ASN A 151 18.99 14.61 -16.14
CA ASN A 151 18.48 13.54 -17.00
C ASN A 151 17.29 12.79 -16.36
N GLY A 152 16.84 13.22 -15.16
CA GLY A 152 15.76 12.57 -14.43
C GLY A 152 16.18 11.28 -13.70
N LYS A 153 17.48 11.04 -13.52
CA LYS A 153 17.99 9.91 -12.74
C LYS A 153 18.07 10.30 -11.26
N ALA A 154 17.59 9.44 -10.37
CA ALA A 154 17.72 9.64 -8.94
C ALA A 154 19.20 9.61 -8.52
N ILE A 155 19.61 10.60 -7.74
CA ILE A 155 20.99 10.77 -7.25
C ILE A 155 21.11 10.76 -5.74
N SER A 156 20.04 11.08 -5.01
CA SER A 156 20.00 10.95 -3.56
C SER A 156 18.58 10.73 -3.05
N ILE A 157 18.46 10.11 -1.87
CA ILE A 157 17.19 10.00 -1.14
C ILE A 157 17.48 10.35 0.32
N GLU A 158 16.74 11.31 0.86
CA GLU A 158 16.88 11.76 2.25
C GLU A 158 15.57 11.54 3.02
N GLU A 159 15.65 10.96 4.21
CA GLU A 159 14.49 10.75 5.08
C GLU A 159 14.17 12.02 5.84
N LYS A 160 12.97 12.57 5.65
CA LYS A 160 12.43 13.74 6.36
C LYS A 160 13.42 14.90 6.49
N PRO A 161 13.95 15.39 5.37
CA PRO A 161 14.97 16.44 5.41
C PRO A 161 14.38 17.77 5.88
N GLU A 162 15.08 18.50 6.75
CA GLU A 162 14.70 19.87 7.13
C GLU A 162 14.72 20.83 5.94
N LYS A 163 15.67 20.61 5.01
CA LYS A 163 15.84 21.37 3.78
C LYS A 163 15.81 20.43 2.58
N PRO A 164 14.61 20.09 2.09
CA PRO A 164 14.48 19.15 0.98
C PRO A 164 15.12 19.69 -0.30
N LYS A 165 15.81 18.82 -1.03
CA LYS A 165 16.47 19.15 -2.31
C LYS A 165 15.53 19.09 -3.50
N SER A 166 14.36 18.51 -3.34
CA SER A 166 13.29 18.45 -4.33
C SER A 166 11.93 18.42 -3.66
N ASN A 167 10.86 18.49 -4.46
CA ASN A 167 9.49 18.30 -4.01
C ASN A 167 8.94 16.89 -4.26
N TYR A 168 9.80 15.94 -4.68
CA TYR A 168 9.37 14.57 -4.92
C TYR A 168 9.45 13.73 -3.67
N ALA A 169 8.31 13.57 -3.02
CA ALA A 169 8.13 12.66 -1.89
C ALA A 169 8.07 11.20 -2.36
N VAL A 170 8.54 10.28 -1.53
CA VAL A 170 8.42 8.84 -1.75
C VAL A 170 7.16 8.32 -1.05
N PRO A 171 6.12 7.93 -1.81
CA PRO A 171 4.94 7.30 -1.24
C PRO A 171 5.23 5.93 -0.62
N GLY A 172 4.32 5.49 0.25
CA GLY A 172 4.41 4.20 0.93
C GLY A 172 4.09 3.00 0.05
N LEU A 173 4.75 2.88 -1.10
CA LEU A 173 4.63 1.76 -2.04
C LEU A 173 6.02 1.44 -2.61
N TYR A 174 6.46 0.21 -2.44
CA TYR A 174 7.81 -0.23 -2.75
C TYR A 174 7.80 -1.61 -3.38
N PHE A 175 8.67 -1.84 -4.36
CA PHE A 175 8.89 -3.15 -4.98
C PHE A 175 10.37 -3.50 -4.92
N TYR A 176 10.68 -4.70 -4.46
CA TYR A 176 12.06 -5.15 -4.27
C TYR A 176 12.26 -6.57 -4.79
N ASP A 177 13.46 -6.85 -5.27
CA ASP A 177 13.91 -8.22 -5.42
C ASP A 177 14.17 -8.87 -4.05
N ASN A 178 14.57 -10.14 -4.04
CA ASN A 178 14.75 -10.91 -2.80
C ASN A 178 15.93 -10.41 -1.93
N ASP A 179 16.88 -9.67 -2.49
CA ASP A 179 18.02 -9.12 -1.74
C ASP A 179 17.57 -8.20 -0.60
N VAL A 180 16.35 -7.67 -0.67
CA VAL A 180 15.80 -6.75 0.34
C VAL A 180 15.84 -7.34 1.75
N VAL A 181 15.64 -8.67 1.90
CA VAL A 181 15.63 -9.34 3.20
C VAL A 181 17.01 -9.23 3.86
N GLU A 182 18.06 -9.55 3.11
CA GLU A 182 19.44 -9.46 3.62
C GLU A 182 19.89 -8.01 3.82
N ILE A 183 19.46 -7.10 2.96
CA ILE A 183 19.72 -5.66 3.12
C ILE A 183 19.07 -5.17 4.43
N ALA A 184 17.80 -5.52 4.67
CA ALA A 184 17.07 -5.10 5.87
C ALA A 184 17.73 -5.56 7.16
N LYS A 185 18.24 -6.80 7.20
CA LYS A 185 18.98 -7.36 8.35
C LYS A 185 20.29 -6.61 8.65
N ASN A 186 20.90 -6.01 7.63
CA ASN A 186 22.18 -5.32 7.73
C ASN A 186 22.05 -3.79 7.88
N VAL A 187 20.86 -3.22 7.72
CA VAL A 187 20.62 -1.79 7.96
C VAL A 187 20.76 -1.47 9.44
N LYS A 188 21.57 -0.46 9.76
CA LYS A 188 21.69 0.05 11.14
C LYS A 188 20.50 0.94 11.45
N PRO A 189 19.92 0.81 12.67
CA PRO A 189 18.86 1.73 13.09
C PRO A 189 19.33 3.19 13.02
N SER A 190 18.42 4.07 12.63
CA SER A 190 18.65 5.52 12.60
C SER A 190 18.78 6.10 14.02
N ALA A 191 19.06 7.40 14.12
CA ALA A 191 19.07 8.12 15.40
C ALA A 191 17.72 8.04 16.15
N ARG A 192 16.63 7.71 15.44
CA ARG A 192 15.29 7.46 16.00
C ARG A 192 15.11 6.02 16.53
N GLY A 193 16.10 5.14 16.33
CA GLY A 193 16.02 3.72 16.65
C GLY A 193 15.23 2.89 15.65
N GLU A 194 14.91 3.43 14.47
CA GLU A 194 14.11 2.79 13.43
C GLU A 194 14.98 2.24 12.31
N ILE A 195 14.63 1.06 11.78
CA ILE A 195 15.17 0.51 10.54
C ILE A 195 14.44 1.19 9.38
N GLU A 196 15.07 2.25 8.85
CA GLU A 196 14.46 3.13 7.87
C GLU A 196 14.40 2.47 6.48
N ILE A 197 13.25 2.59 5.83
CA ILE A 197 13.09 2.15 4.44
C ILE A 197 13.99 2.93 3.48
N THR A 198 14.24 4.21 3.78
CA THR A 198 15.15 5.07 3.01
C THR A 198 16.58 4.53 3.00
N SER A 199 17.03 3.86 4.08
CA SER A 199 18.34 3.20 4.11
C SER A 199 18.42 2.03 3.13
N ILE A 200 17.35 1.24 2.99
CA ILE A 200 17.24 0.19 1.97
C ILE A 200 17.30 0.79 0.58
N ASN A 201 16.49 1.82 0.31
CA ASN A 201 16.46 2.49 -1.00
C ASN A 201 17.82 3.06 -1.39
N ASN A 202 18.56 3.64 -0.42
CA ASN A 202 19.92 4.15 -0.63
C ASN A 202 20.91 3.02 -0.95
N GLU A 203 20.75 1.83 -0.37
CA GLU A 203 21.61 0.69 -0.73
C GLU A 203 21.37 0.26 -2.19
N TYR A 204 20.10 0.19 -2.64
CA TYR A 204 19.80 -0.07 -4.05
C TYR A 204 20.28 1.06 -4.98
N LEU A 205 20.18 2.31 -4.54
CA LEU A 205 20.73 3.45 -5.28
C LEU A 205 22.26 3.34 -5.44
N ARG A 206 22.96 3.00 -4.35
CA ARG A 206 24.42 2.78 -4.35
C ARG A 206 24.84 1.62 -5.27
N ARG A 207 24.03 0.55 -5.34
CA ARG A 207 24.25 -0.58 -6.24
C ARG A 207 23.94 -0.24 -7.71
N GLY A 208 23.30 0.88 -7.99
CA GLY A 208 22.84 1.27 -9.32
C GLY A 208 21.63 0.46 -9.83
N THR A 209 20.87 -0.16 -8.92
CA THR A 209 19.70 -1.02 -9.21
C THR A 209 18.40 -0.46 -8.68
N LEU A 210 18.36 0.83 -8.31
CA LEU A 210 17.14 1.54 -7.93
C LEU A 210 16.50 2.16 -9.17
N HIS A 211 15.22 1.93 -9.35
CA HIS A 211 14.35 2.61 -10.31
C HIS A 211 13.39 3.54 -9.55
N VAL A 212 13.16 4.74 -10.06
CA VAL A 212 12.18 5.67 -9.53
C VAL A 212 11.15 5.98 -10.61
N GLU A 213 9.90 5.59 -10.38
CA GLU A 213 8.77 5.90 -11.26
C GLU A 213 8.10 7.19 -10.78
N THR A 214 8.07 8.22 -11.61
CA THR A 214 7.40 9.48 -11.25
C THR A 214 5.91 9.40 -11.53
N MET A 215 5.09 9.67 -10.52
CA MET A 215 3.65 9.78 -10.65
C MET A 215 3.28 11.18 -11.11
N GLY A 216 2.78 11.30 -12.34
CA GLY A 216 2.39 12.58 -12.95
C GLY A 216 1.07 13.15 -12.42
N ARG A 217 0.61 14.26 -13.02
CA ARG A 217 -0.60 15.00 -12.59
C ARG A 217 -1.91 14.20 -12.64
N GLY A 218 -1.95 13.07 -13.34
CA GLY A 218 -3.13 12.19 -13.39
C GLY A 218 -3.23 11.23 -12.20
N PHE A 219 -2.30 11.29 -11.25
CA PHE A 219 -2.30 10.47 -10.05
C PHE A 219 -2.71 11.26 -8.83
N ALA A 220 -3.44 10.61 -7.93
CA ALA A 220 -3.66 11.04 -6.56
C ALA A 220 -2.98 10.03 -5.63
N TRP A 221 -2.14 10.54 -4.73
CA TRP A 221 -1.65 9.84 -3.58
C TRP A 221 -2.12 10.58 -2.33
N LEU A 222 -2.83 9.87 -1.47
CA LEU A 222 -3.43 10.42 -0.26
C LEU A 222 -2.85 9.65 0.93
N ASP A 223 -2.18 10.39 1.79
CA ASP A 223 -1.71 9.92 3.10
C ASP A 223 -2.73 10.33 4.15
N THR A 224 -3.38 9.35 4.76
CA THR A 224 -4.42 9.59 5.77
C THR A 224 -3.83 9.83 7.17
N GLY A 225 -2.68 10.52 7.26
CA GLY A 225 -1.86 10.66 8.47
C GLY A 225 -2.46 11.49 9.60
N ASN A 226 -3.44 12.34 9.33
CA ASN A 226 -4.13 13.21 10.28
C ASN A 226 -5.61 13.36 9.94
N HIS A 227 -6.36 14.09 10.76
CA HIS A 227 -7.82 14.22 10.60
C HIS A 227 -8.23 14.87 9.28
N ASP A 228 -7.53 15.94 8.86
CA ASP A 228 -7.83 16.65 7.63
C ASP A 228 -7.53 15.77 6.41
N ALA A 229 -6.37 15.11 6.40
CA ALA A 229 -5.98 14.19 5.32
C ALA A 229 -6.94 12.98 5.21
N LEU A 230 -7.46 12.49 6.34
CA LEU A 230 -8.47 11.43 6.35
C LEU A 230 -9.79 11.90 5.74
N LEU A 231 -10.22 13.12 6.06
CA LEU A 231 -11.42 13.74 5.50
C LEU A 231 -11.23 13.98 3.99
N ASP A 232 -10.13 14.59 3.58
CA ASP A 232 -9.80 14.84 2.17
C ASP A 232 -9.81 13.55 1.35
N ALA A 233 -9.28 12.45 1.90
CA ALA A 233 -9.29 11.16 1.24
C ALA A 233 -10.73 10.62 1.06
N ALA A 234 -11.56 10.73 2.09
CA ALA A 234 -12.97 10.31 2.01
C ALA A 234 -13.75 11.16 1.01
N ASP A 235 -13.55 12.48 0.99
CA ASP A 235 -14.19 13.40 0.06
C ASP A 235 -13.75 13.13 -1.39
N PHE A 236 -12.46 12.88 -1.61
CA PHE A 236 -11.93 12.51 -2.92
C PHE A 236 -12.61 11.24 -3.46
N VAL A 237 -12.64 10.15 -2.67
CA VAL A 237 -13.25 8.88 -3.07
C VAL A 237 -14.75 9.07 -3.33
N CYS A 238 -15.44 9.75 -2.42
CA CYS A 238 -16.87 10.06 -2.55
C CYS A 238 -17.19 10.82 -3.86
N ALA A 239 -16.43 11.88 -4.15
CA ALA A 239 -16.65 12.69 -5.34
C ALA A 239 -16.44 11.89 -6.64
N PHE A 240 -15.39 11.06 -6.67
CA PHE A 240 -15.09 10.19 -7.83
C PHE A 240 -16.19 9.15 -8.05
N GLN A 241 -16.53 8.38 -7.02
CA GLN A 241 -17.53 7.32 -7.11
C GLN A 241 -18.90 7.86 -7.49
N LYS A 242 -19.34 8.95 -6.86
CA LYS A 242 -20.62 9.59 -7.20
C LYS A 242 -20.66 10.12 -8.63
N ARG A 243 -19.53 10.60 -9.16
CA ARG A 243 -19.48 11.16 -10.51
C ARG A 243 -19.44 10.10 -11.59
N GLN A 244 -18.66 9.04 -11.39
CA GLN A 244 -18.43 8.01 -12.41
C GLN A 244 -19.37 6.81 -12.28
N GLY A 245 -19.93 6.56 -11.10
CA GLY A 245 -20.66 5.33 -10.80
C GLY A 245 -19.74 4.11 -10.65
N LEU A 246 -18.41 4.30 -10.67
CA LEU A 246 -17.41 3.25 -10.52
C LEU A 246 -16.75 3.38 -9.14
N TYR A 247 -16.58 2.23 -8.46
CA TYR A 247 -16.02 2.23 -7.11
C TYR A 247 -14.49 2.24 -7.14
N VAL A 248 -13.90 3.08 -6.30
CA VAL A 248 -12.44 3.11 -6.08
C VAL A 248 -12.08 1.97 -5.12
N SER A 249 -11.07 1.17 -5.49
CA SER A 249 -10.54 0.10 -4.62
C SER A 249 -11.58 -0.91 -4.13
N CYS A 250 -12.55 -1.25 -4.97
CA CYS A 250 -13.47 -2.36 -4.71
C CYS A 250 -12.74 -3.68 -4.94
N ILE A 251 -12.34 -4.34 -3.85
CA ILE A 251 -11.47 -5.53 -3.92
C ILE A 251 -12.15 -6.72 -4.60
N GLU A 252 -13.47 -6.87 -4.44
CA GLU A 252 -14.26 -7.93 -5.06
C GLU A 252 -14.35 -7.72 -6.57
N GLU A 253 -14.58 -6.48 -7.03
CA GLU A 253 -14.54 -6.13 -8.46
C GLU A 253 -13.15 -6.43 -9.04
N ILE A 254 -12.08 -6.01 -8.35
CA ILE A 254 -10.71 -6.24 -8.80
C ILE A 254 -10.42 -7.73 -8.89
N ALA A 255 -10.82 -8.53 -7.90
CA ALA A 255 -10.67 -9.98 -7.91
C ALA A 255 -11.38 -10.60 -9.13
N TYR A 256 -12.59 -10.18 -9.43
CA TYR A 256 -13.34 -10.63 -10.59
C TYR A 256 -12.73 -10.18 -11.92
N LYS A 257 -12.45 -8.89 -12.08
CA LYS A 257 -11.86 -8.34 -13.33
C LYS A 257 -10.45 -8.89 -13.59
N ARG A 258 -9.75 -9.34 -12.55
CA ARG A 258 -8.43 -9.99 -12.64
C ARG A 258 -8.50 -11.51 -12.85
N GLY A 259 -9.69 -12.08 -12.81
CA GLY A 259 -9.87 -13.54 -12.92
C GLY A 259 -9.36 -14.30 -11.69
N PHE A 260 -9.29 -13.66 -10.53
CA PHE A 260 -9.01 -14.36 -9.27
C PHE A 260 -10.23 -15.16 -8.81
N ILE A 261 -11.42 -14.63 -9.06
CA ILE A 261 -12.71 -15.27 -8.83
C ILE A 261 -13.57 -15.19 -10.09
N ASP A 262 -14.55 -16.07 -10.20
CA ASP A 262 -15.55 -16.05 -11.26
C ASP A 262 -16.81 -15.23 -10.89
N LYS A 263 -17.76 -15.14 -11.83
CA LYS A 263 -19.02 -14.42 -11.64
C LYS A 263 -19.86 -14.99 -10.50
N GLU A 264 -19.88 -16.31 -10.35
CA GLU A 264 -20.66 -16.98 -9.31
C GLU A 264 -20.15 -16.59 -7.92
N GLN A 265 -18.83 -16.59 -7.75
CA GLN A 265 -18.19 -16.19 -6.50
C GLN A 265 -18.40 -14.70 -6.21
N LEU A 266 -18.35 -13.81 -7.24
CA LEU A 266 -18.65 -12.39 -7.07
C LEU A 266 -20.08 -12.17 -6.57
N LEU A 267 -21.05 -12.89 -7.12
CA LEU A 267 -22.46 -12.80 -6.68
C LEU A 267 -22.64 -13.33 -5.25
N LYS A 268 -21.93 -14.40 -4.85
CA LYS A 268 -21.92 -14.86 -3.46
C LYS A 268 -21.39 -13.82 -2.49
N LEU A 269 -20.35 -13.07 -2.89
CA LEU A 269 -19.80 -11.96 -2.08
C LEU A 269 -20.78 -10.78 -2.00
N ALA A 270 -21.56 -10.52 -3.04
CA ALA A 270 -22.57 -9.48 -3.05
C ALA A 270 -23.77 -9.78 -2.15
N GLU A 271 -24.16 -11.05 -2.02
CA GLU A 271 -25.39 -11.49 -1.34
C GLU A 271 -25.56 -10.90 0.08
N PRO A 272 -24.59 -11.00 1.01
CA PRO A 272 -24.72 -10.42 2.35
C PRO A 272 -24.75 -8.88 2.35
N LEU A 273 -24.32 -8.25 1.27
CA LEU A 273 -24.19 -6.80 1.13
C LEU A 273 -25.36 -6.13 0.38
N MET A 274 -26.38 -6.89 -0.04
CA MET A 274 -27.48 -6.41 -0.90
C MET A 274 -28.32 -5.28 -0.31
N LYS A 275 -28.24 -5.03 1.00
CA LYS A 275 -28.88 -3.88 1.66
C LYS A 275 -28.12 -2.56 1.46
N THR A 276 -26.91 -2.63 0.92
CA THR A 276 -26.01 -1.48 0.70
C THR A 276 -25.87 -1.20 -0.80
N ASP A 277 -25.46 0.00 -1.13
CA ASP A 277 -25.14 0.34 -2.53
C ASP A 277 -23.88 -0.39 -3.00
N TYR A 278 -22.97 -0.73 -2.09
CA TYR A 278 -21.80 -1.54 -2.39
C TYR A 278 -22.18 -2.93 -2.94
N GLY A 279 -23.10 -3.64 -2.27
CA GLY A 279 -23.55 -4.96 -2.74
C GLY A 279 -24.29 -4.89 -4.07
N LYS A 280 -25.14 -3.86 -4.29
CA LYS A 280 -25.82 -3.62 -5.58
C LYS A 280 -24.81 -3.38 -6.70
N TYR A 281 -23.76 -2.58 -6.43
CA TYR A 281 -22.66 -2.35 -7.37
C TYR A 281 -21.97 -3.63 -7.80
N LEU A 282 -21.67 -4.56 -6.86
CA LEU A 282 -21.08 -5.86 -7.21
C LEU A 282 -21.95 -6.67 -8.18
N VAL A 283 -23.27 -6.60 -8.02
CA VAL A 283 -24.21 -7.23 -8.97
C VAL A 283 -24.19 -6.57 -10.35
N GLU A 284 -24.07 -5.24 -10.40
CA GLU A 284 -23.92 -4.51 -11.67
C GLU A 284 -22.61 -4.89 -12.37
N VAL A 285 -21.50 -4.97 -11.64
CA VAL A 285 -20.20 -5.46 -12.14
C VAL A 285 -20.31 -6.90 -12.68
N ALA A 286 -21.00 -7.78 -11.97
CA ALA A 286 -21.23 -9.16 -12.43
C ALA A 286 -22.06 -9.24 -13.72
N ASN A 287 -22.88 -8.23 -13.99
CA ASN A 287 -23.73 -8.14 -15.17
C ASN A 287 -23.15 -7.29 -16.32
N GLY A 288 -21.89 -6.85 -16.19
CA GLY A 288 -21.15 -6.26 -17.32
C GLY A 288 -20.88 -4.77 -17.23
N LEU A 289 -21.00 -4.16 -16.05
CA LEU A 289 -20.53 -2.81 -15.79
C LEU A 289 -19.06 -2.62 -16.12
#